data_5166986889710af14155ad49f8009c09
#
_entry.id   5166986889710af14155ad49f8009c09
#
_cell.length_a   1.000
_cell.length_b   1.000
_cell.length_c   1.000
_cell.angle_alpha   90.00
_cell.angle_beta   90.00
_cell.angle_gamma   90.00
#
_symmetry.space_group_name_H-M   'P 1'
#
loop_
_entity.id
_entity.type
_entity.pdbx_description
1 polymer ?
#
loop_
_entity_poly.entity_id
_entity_poly.type
_entity_poly.pdbx_seq_one_letter_code
_entity_poly.pdbx_strand_id
1 'polypeptide(L)'
;MNRLFGVIGQQINLQFAYTLKARFVEEYGDRVEFDETNYYLFPTPGRVSHLTEGELLSLQFSRQKAKYILLIAAAFETGEISKATLQGLSLSDAKERLTRIKGVGNWTANYAIMKTFRLPDAFPLEDVGLHNAIKVRMKLDQKPTIDEVKAIFEKYAGWEAYATLYLWRSL
;
A
#
# COMPACT_ATOMS: atom_id res chain seq x y z
N MET A 1 2.96 0.30 -10.38
CA MET A 1 4.20 0.46 -9.60
C MET A 1 4.10 1.24 -8.29
N ASN A 2 3.03 1.95 -8.01
CA ASN A 2 2.78 2.67 -6.75
C ASN A 2 2.54 1.77 -5.49
N ARG A 3 2.85 0.47 -5.56
CA ARG A 3 2.44 -0.56 -4.58
C ARG A 3 3.39 -0.68 -3.37
N LEU A 4 4.66 -0.33 -3.54
CA LEU A 4 5.63 -0.23 -2.43
C LEU A 4 5.23 0.86 -1.41
N PHE A 5 4.38 1.81 -1.83
CA PHE A 5 3.91 2.88 -0.95
C PHE A 5 3.12 2.34 0.27
N GLY A 6 2.39 1.25 0.12
CA GLY A 6 1.71 0.60 1.25
C GLY A 6 2.67 0.20 2.37
N VAL A 7 3.88 -0.28 2.03
CA VAL A 7 4.91 -0.64 3.03
C VAL A 7 5.61 0.59 3.59
N ILE A 8 5.87 1.60 2.75
CA ILE A 8 6.47 2.87 3.19
C ILE A 8 5.61 3.54 4.25
N GLY A 9 4.29 3.54 4.07
CA GLY A 9 3.32 4.19 4.97
C GLY A 9 3.02 3.45 6.28
N GLN A 10 3.43 2.18 6.44
CA GLN A 10 3.15 1.41 7.64
C GLN A 10 3.71 2.10 8.91
N GLN A 11 2.87 2.19 9.95
CA GLN A 11 3.25 2.65 11.30
C GLN A 11 3.93 4.04 11.38
N ILE A 12 3.71 4.91 10.41
CA ILE A 12 4.16 6.30 10.42
C ILE A 12 3.02 7.24 10.03
N ASN A 13 3.13 8.52 10.38
CA ASN A 13 2.15 9.49 9.93
C ASN A 13 2.22 9.69 8.40
N LEU A 14 1.11 10.08 7.81
CA LEU A 14 0.94 10.19 6.37
C LEU A 14 1.92 11.20 5.74
N GLN A 15 2.17 12.33 6.39
CA GLN A 15 3.08 13.36 5.89
C GLN A 15 4.51 12.85 5.78
N PHE A 16 5.00 12.13 6.80
CA PHE A 16 6.32 11.54 6.77
C PHE A 16 6.42 10.42 5.73
N ALA A 17 5.34 9.64 5.53
CA ALA A 17 5.28 8.64 4.45
C ALA A 17 5.44 9.29 3.07
N TYR A 18 4.80 10.43 2.83
CA TYR A 18 4.97 11.18 1.57
C TYR A 18 6.40 11.73 1.42
N THR A 19 7.00 12.23 2.50
CA THR A 19 8.39 12.70 2.49
C THR A 19 9.36 11.57 2.11
N LEU A 20 9.22 10.39 2.73
CA LEU A 20 10.04 9.22 2.40
C LEU A 20 9.84 8.77 0.95
N LYS A 21 8.59 8.78 0.47
CA LYS A 21 8.27 8.45 -0.91
C LYS A 21 8.92 9.44 -1.89
N ALA A 22 8.83 10.74 -1.61
CA ALA A 22 9.42 11.78 -2.46
C ALA A 22 10.93 11.57 -2.58
N ARG A 23 11.64 11.47 -1.46
CA ARG A 23 13.09 11.20 -1.44
C ARG A 23 13.46 9.93 -2.22
N PHE A 24 12.71 8.86 -2.02
CA PHE A 24 12.95 7.60 -2.70
C PHE A 24 12.78 7.70 -4.22
N VAL A 25 11.76 8.41 -4.66
CA VAL A 25 11.46 8.59 -6.08
C VAL A 25 12.44 9.57 -6.72
N GLU A 26 12.83 10.64 -6.05
CA GLU A 26 13.81 11.61 -6.53
C GLU A 26 15.21 10.99 -6.66
N GLU A 27 15.63 10.15 -5.71
CA GLU A 27 16.95 9.53 -5.68
C GLU A 27 17.07 8.36 -6.68
N TYR A 28 16.04 7.51 -6.77
CA TYR A 28 16.14 6.25 -7.53
C TYR A 28 15.21 6.18 -8.74
N GLY A 29 14.34 7.15 -8.93
CA GLY A 29 13.44 7.21 -10.08
C GLY A 29 14.10 7.77 -11.33
N ASP A 30 13.51 7.48 -12.49
CA ASP A 30 13.94 8.08 -13.74
C ASP A 30 13.40 9.50 -13.84
N ARG A 31 14.27 10.45 -14.17
CA ARG A 31 13.89 11.85 -14.39
C ARG A 31 13.32 12.01 -15.79
N VAL A 32 12.19 12.66 -15.88
CA VAL A 32 11.55 13.07 -17.13
C VAL A 32 11.30 14.56 -17.09
N GLU A 33 11.77 15.29 -18.09
CA GLU A 33 11.50 16.72 -18.25
C GLU A 33 10.30 16.92 -19.17
N PHE A 34 9.35 17.70 -18.71
CA PHE A 34 8.20 18.12 -19.49
C PHE A 34 7.84 19.57 -19.15
N ASP A 35 7.72 20.42 -20.15
CA ASP A 35 7.41 21.85 -20.01
C ASP A 35 8.29 22.55 -18.94
N GLU A 36 9.62 22.43 -19.16
CA GLU A 36 10.67 22.97 -18.27
C GLU A 36 10.59 22.51 -16.80
N THR A 37 9.72 21.55 -16.52
CA THR A 37 9.51 20.98 -15.19
C THR A 37 10.04 19.54 -15.13
N ASN A 38 10.79 19.24 -14.05
CA ASN A 38 11.29 17.89 -13.81
C ASN A 38 10.28 17.06 -13.07
N TYR A 39 9.97 15.89 -13.62
CA TYR A 39 9.15 14.86 -13.01
C TYR A 39 10.00 13.62 -12.76
N TYR A 40 9.69 12.91 -11.69
CA TYR A 40 10.37 11.65 -11.36
C TYR A 40 9.39 10.48 -11.42
N LEU A 41 9.75 9.46 -12.17
CA LEU A 41 9.00 8.22 -12.24
C LEU A 41 9.36 7.34 -11.03
N PHE A 42 8.40 6.55 -10.58
CA PHE A 42 8.67 5.60 -9.51
C PHE A 42 9.69 4.55 -10.00
N PRO A 43 10.77 4.26 -9.22
CA PRO A 43 11.83 3.36 -9.69
C PRO A 43 11.30 1.95 -10.01
N THR A 44 11.94 1.30 -10.98
CA THR A 44 11.59 -0.06 -11.39
C THR A 44 11.95 -1.07 -10.28
N PRO A 45 11.26 -2.23 -10.21
CA PRO A 45 11.64 -3.29 -9.28
C PRO A 45 13.10 -3.70 -9.44
N GLY A 46 13.61 -3.85 -10.67
CA GLY A 46 14.99 -4.19 -10.95
C GLY A 46 15.97 -3.18 -10.36
N ARG A 47 15.70 -1.86 -10.50
CA ARG A 47 16.57 -0.85 -9.87
C ARG A 47 16.56 -0.96 -8.36
N VAL A 48 15.39 -1.17 -7.76
CA VAL A 48 15.24 -1.24 -6.29
C VAL A 48 15.86 -2.52 -5.73
N SER A 49 15.75 -3.66 -6.42
CA SER A 49 16.28 -4.94 -5.95
C SER A 49 17.81 -4.96 -5.84
N HIS A 50 18.50 -4.08 -6.57
CA HIS A 50 19.97 -3.93 -6.52
C HIS A 50 20.45 -2.93 -5.48
N LEU A 51 19.56 -2.22 -4.76
CA LEU A 51 19.94 -1.33 -3.69
C LEU A 51 20.36 -2.10 -2.44
N THR A 52 21.20 -1.45 -1.64
CA THR A 52 21.60 -1.94 -0.32
C THR A 52 20.67 -1.41 0.78
N GLU A 53 20.64 -2.05 1.93
CA GLU A 53 19.95 -1.50 3.11
C GLU A 53 20.51 -0.11 3.48
N GLY A 54 21.85 0.08 3.37
CA GLY A 54 22.53 1.34 3.71
C GLY A 54 22.01 2.53 2.88
N GLU A 55 21.79 2.35 1.59
CA GLU A 55 21.23 3.36 0.71
C GLU A 55 19.81 3.78 1.10
N LEU A 56 18.96 2.81 1.50
CA LEU A 56 17.62 3.12 2.00
C LEU A 56 17.64 3.78 3.39
N LEU A 57 18.58 3.39 4.26
CA LEU A 57 18.74 4.01 5.57
C LEU A 57 19.18 5.48 5.44
N SER A 58 20.00 5.84 4.45
CA SER A 58 20.41 7.24 4.19
C SER A 58 19.21 8.14 3.88
N LEU A 59 18.15 7.58 3.29
CA LEU A 59 16.88 8.28 3.04
C LEU A 59 15.93 8.31 4.25
N GLN A 60 16.40 7.88 5.43
CA GLN A 60 15.64 7.81 6.68
C GLN A 60 14.55 6.71 6.74
N PHE A 61 14.67 5.67 5.90
CA PHE A 61 13.87 4.47 6.13
C PHE A 61 14.35 3.75 7.39
N SER A 62 13.43 3.14 8.15
CA SER A 62 13.82 2.23 9.22
C SER A 62 14.45 0.97 8.60
N ARG A 63 15.36 0.33 9.36
CA ARG A 63 16.03 -0.90 8.93
C ARG A 63 15.02 -1.99 8.48
N GLN A 64 13.92 -2.11 9.21
CA GLN A 64 12.86 -3.07 8.87
C GLN A 64 12.17 -2.74 7.54
N LYS A 65 11.85 -1.46 7.30
CA LYS A 65 11.25 -1.02 6.03
C LYS A 65 12.21 -1.21 4.86
N ALA A 66 13.49 -0.88 5.04
CA ALA A 66 14.50 -1.12 4.01
C ALA A 66 14.53 -2.57 3.58
N LYS A 67 14.59 -3.52 4.55
CA LYS A 67 14.52 -4.96 4.25
C LYS A 67 13.25 -5.36 3.49
N TYR A 68 12.09 -4.86 3.90
CA TYR A 68 10.82 -5.20 3.25
C TYR A 68 10.73 -4.64 1.83
N ILE A 69 11.20 -3.42 1.60
CA ILE A 69 11.26 -2.81 0.26
C ILE A 69 12.11 -3.67 -0.67
N LEU A 70 13.30 -4.10 -0.23
CA LEU A 70 14.20 -4.93 -1.03
C LEU A 70 13.59 -6.31 -1.32
N LEU A 71 12.99 -6.97 -0.33
CA LEU A 71 12.32 -8.26 -0.53
C LEU A 71 11.16 -8.18 -1.52
N ILE A 72 10.34 -7.14 -1.42
CA ILE A 72 9.22 -6.94 -2.35
C ILE A 72 9.74 -6.65 -3.75
N ALA A 73 10.78 -5.81 -3.89
CA ALA A 73 11.38 -5.51 -5.18
C ALA A 73 11.96 -6.78 -5.83
N ALA A 74 12.66 -7.61 -5.06
CA ALA A 74 13.19 -8.89 -5.53
C ALA A 74 12.07 -9.84 -6.00
N ALA A 75 10.97 -9.95 -5.25
CA ALA A 75 9.82 -10.78 -5.63
C ALA A 75 9.18 -10.32 -6.96
N PHE A 76 9.16 -9.00 -7.23
CA PHE A 76 8.74 -8.48 -8.53
C PHE A 76 9.75 -8.75 -9.63
N GLU A 77 11.04 -8.62 -9.36
CA GLU A 77 12.11 -8.80 -10.34
C GLU A 77 12.22 -10.27 -10.76
N THR A 78 12.12 -11.19 -9.83
CA THR A 78 12.13 -12.65 -10.09
C THR A 78 10.84 -13.15 -10.75
N GLY A 79 9.80 -12.32 -10.84
CA GLY A 79 8.49 -12.72 -11.36
C GLY A 79 7.65 -13.57 -10.38
N GLU A 80 8.09 -13.75 -9.13
CA GLU A 80 7.30 -14.41 -8.09
C GLU A 80 5.94 -13.75 -7.94
N ILE A 81 5.91 -12.41 -7.99
CA ILE A 81 4.71 -11.60 -8.10
C ILE A 81 4.79 -10.64 -9.28
N SER A 82 3.69 -10.53 -10.00
CA SER A 82 3.52 -9.55 -11.07
C SER A 82 2.04 -9.24 -11.24
N LYS A 83 1.71 -8.23 -12.07
CA LYS A 83 0.31 -8.00 -12.41
C LYS A 83 -0.29 -9.22 -13.10
N ALA A 84 0.45 -9.87 -13.98
CA ALA A 84 0.00 -11.05 -14.73
C ALA A 84 -0.25 -12.25 -13.81
N THR A 85 0.65 -12.52 -12.84
CA THR A 85 0.52 -13.66 -11.92
C THR A 85 -0.59 -13.51 -10.87
N LEU A 86 -1.08 -12.28 -10.66
CA LEU A 86 -2.17 -11.98 -9.71
C LEU A 86 -3.49 -11.69 -10.43
N GLN A 87 -3.45 -11.40 -11.72
CA GLN A 87 -4.64 -11.09 -12.51
C GLN A 87 -5.53 -12.32 -12.68
N GLY A 88 -6.81 -12.17 -12.38
CA GLY A 88 -7.79 -13.27 -12.48
C GLY A 88 -7.83 -14.20 -11.28
N LEU A 89 -6.97 -14.00 -10.27
CA LEU A 89 -7.08 -14.72 -9.01
C LEU A 89 -8.28 -14.21 -8.19
N SER A 90 -8.85 -15.10 -7.36
CA SER A 90 -9.78 -14.67 -6.32
C SER A 90 -9.08 -13.74 -5.32
N LEU A 91 -9.87 -12.96 -4.54
CA LEU A 91 -9.33 -12.13 -3.46
C LEU A 91 -8.50 -12.97 -2.48
N SER A 92 -9.00 -14.15 -2.12
CA SER A 92 -8.32 -15.06 -1.18
C SER A 92 -6.96 -15.50 -1.71
N ASP A 93 -6.89 -15.99 -2.95
CA ASP A 93 -5.66 -16.50 -3.55
C ASP A 93 -4.63 -15.38 -3.78
N ALA A 94 -5.10 -14.22 -4.25
CA ALA A 94 -4.24 -13.06 -4.45
C ALA A 94 -3.66 -12.56 -3.11
N LYS A 95 -4.48 -12.53 -2.06
CA LYS A 95 -4.06 -12.15 -0.71
C LYS A 95 -3.06 -13.15 -0.13
N GLU A 96 -3.34 -14.45 -0.23
CA GLU A 96 -2.44 -15.50 0.23
C GLU A 96 -1.06 -15.36 -0.45
N ARG A 97 -1.05 -15.19 -1.78
CA ARG A 97 0.20 -15.04 -2.53
C ARG A 97 0.99 -13.81 -2.11
N LEU A 98 0.34 -12.67 -1.89
CA LEU A 98 0.99 -11.44 -1.45
C LEU A 98 1.53 -11.54 -0.02
N THR A 99 0.78 -12.16 0.89
CA THR A 99 1.18 -12.26 2.31
C THR A 99 2.32 -13.26 2.57
N ARG A 100 2.67 -14.12 1.61
CA ARG A 100 3.88 -14.94 1.66
C ARG A 100 5.16 -14.09 1.64
N ILE A 101 5.08 -12.87 1.11
CA ILE A 101 6.23 -11.97 1.07
C ILE A 101 6.39 -11.29 2.43
N LYS A 102 7.54 -11.47 3.05
CA LYS A 102 7.83 -10.88 4.35
C LYS A 102 7.70 -9.35 4.28
N GLY A 103 6.89 -8.78 5.17
CA GLY A 103 6.58 -7.34 5.19
C GLY A 103 5.25 -6.97 4.53
N VAL A 104 4.60 -7.91 3.83
CA VAL A 104 3.26 -7.72 3.29
C VAL A 104 2.25 -8.38 4.23
N GLY A 105 1.61 -7.57 5.06
CA GLY A 105 0.50 -8.01 5.92
C GLY A 105 -0.86 -7.94 5.23
N ASN A 106 -1.92 -8.37 5.93
CA ASN A 106 -3.30 -8.35 5.41
C ASN A 106 -3.73 -6.99 4.90
N TRP A 107 -3.46 -5.92 5.65
CA TRP A 107 -3.78 -4.56 5.23
C TRP A 107 -3.09 -4.20 3.91
N THR A 108 -1.77 -4.43 3.81
CA THR A 108 -1.00 -4.12 2.60
C THR A 108 -1.48 -4.92 1.39
N ALA A 109 -1.78 -6.21 1.57
CA ALA A 109 -2.30 -7.07 0.52
C ALA A 109 -3.66 -6.58 0.02
N ASN A 110 -4.64 -6.35 0.92
CA ASN A 110 -5.96 -5.83 0.56
C ASN A 110 -5.87 -4.46 -0.13
N TYR A 111 -5.04 -3.54 0.40
CA TYR A 111 -4.82 -2.23 -0.21
C TYR A 111 -4.24 -2.34 -1.63
N ALA A 112 -3.24 -3.20 -1.82
CA ALA A 112 -2.63 -3.43 -3.13
C ALA A 112 -3.63 -4.03 -4.12
N ILE A 113 -4.42 -5.01 -3.70
CA ILE A 113 -5.45 -5.67 -4.53
C ILE A 113 -6.54 -4.66 -4.91
N MET A 114 -7.08 -3.94 -3.95
CA MET A 114 -8.09 -2.90 -4.16
C MET A 114 -7.62 -1.85 -5.18
N LYS A 115 -6.42 -1.32 -5.01
CA LYS A 115 -5.89 -0.25 -5.88
C LYS A 115 -5.44 -0.74 -7.25
N THR A 116 -5.11 -2.02 -7.40
CA THR A 116 -4.53 -2.57 -8.60
C THR A 116 -5.52 -3.30 -9.47
N PHE A 117 -6.25 -4.21 -8.87
CA PHE A 117 -7.18 -5.10 -9.58
C PHE A 117 -8.62 -4.63 -9.44
N ARG A 118 -8.86 -3.64 -8.58
CA ARG A 118 -10.18 -3.07 -8.33
C ARG A 118 -11.19 -4.13 -7.92
N LEU A 119 -10.73 -5.19 -7.21
CA LEU A 119 -11.64 -6.17 -6.65
C LEU A 119 -12.55 -5.48 -5.64
N PRO A 120 -13.88 -5.57 -5.82
CA PRO A 120 -14.82 -4.77 -5.03
C PRO A 120 -14.91 -5.24 -3.57
N ASP A 121 -14.58 -6.49 -3.31
CA ASP A 121 -14.56 -7.17 -2.01
C ASP A 121 -13.22 -7.04 -1.26
N ALA A 122 -12.21 -6.38 -1.84
CA ALA A 122 -10.95 -6.14 -1.16
C ALA A 122 -11.14 -5.16 0.01
N PHE A 123 -10.89 -5.65 1.24
CA PHE A 123 -11.21 -4.93 2.46
C PHE A 123 -9.98 -4.71 3.36
N PRO A 124 -9.37 -3.51 3.37
CA PRO A 124 -8.29 -3.16 4.29
C PRO A 124 -8.86 -2.85 5.68
N LEU A 125 -9.45 -3.85 6.34
CA LEU A 125 -10.21 -3.76 7.58
C LEU A 125 -9.45 -3.06 8.71
N GLU A 126 -8.13 -3.24 8.79
CA GLU A 126 -7.28 -2.68 9.84
C GLU A 126 -6.83 -1.23 9.53
N ASP A 127 -7.40 -0.59 8.49
CA ASP A 127 -6.98 0.74 8.05
C ASP A 127 -7.37 1.83 9.03
N VAL A 128 -6.37 2.55 9.55
CA VAL A 128 -6.59 3.64 10.53
C VAL A 128 -7.42 4.79 9.96
N GLY A 129 -7.24 5.10 8.66
CA GLY A 129 -8.03 6.10 7.95
C GLY A 129 -9.49 5.69 7.87
N LEU A 130 -9.76 4.42 7.57
CA LEU A 130 -11.11 3.87 7.55
C LEU A 130 -11.79 4.02 8.92
N HIS A 131 -11.11 3.59 10.00
CA HIS A 131 -11.66 3.71 11.37
C HIS A 131 -11.90 5.18 11.76
N ASN A 132 -11.01 6.10 11.37
CA ASN A 132 -11.21 7.53 11.59
C ASN A 132 -12.42 8.07 10.82
N ALA A 133 -12.57 7.68 9.55
CA ALA A 133 -13.70 8.10 8.73
C ALA A 133 -15.04 7.64 9.31
N ILE A 134 -15.11 6.39 9.77
CA ILE A 134 -16.30 5.86 10.44
C ILE A 134 -16.59 6.64 11.72
N LYS A 135 -15.56 6.86 12.57
CA LYS A 135 -15.70 7.67 13.79
C LYS A 135 -16.35 9.02 13.50
N VAL A 136 -15.80 9.76 12.53
CA VAL A 136 -16.28 11.11 12.17
C VAL A 136 -17.70 11.06 11.61
N ARG A 137 -17.97 10.15 10.66
CA ARG A 137 -19.26 10.09 9.95
C ARG A 137 -20.41 9.61 10.84
N MET A 138 -20.12 8.70 11.75
CA MET A 138 -21.11 8.18 12.72
C MET A 138 -21.14 8.96 14.04
N LYS A 139 -20.29 10.00 14.19
CA LYS A 139 -20.16 10.83 15.41
C LYS A 139 -19.90 10.00 16.66
N LEU A 140 -19.00 9.00 16.53
CA LEU A 140 -18.63 8.15 17.67
C LEU A 140 -17.62 8.87 18.57
N ASP A 141 -17.67 8.63 19.88
CA ASP A 141 -16.72 9.20 20.84
C ASP A 141 -15.31 8.63 20.65
N GLN A 142 -15.21 7.37 20.25
CA GLN A 142 -13.95 6.66 20.01
C GLN A 142 -13.96 5.91 18.67
N LYS A 143 -12.78 5.44 18.24
CA LYS A 143 -12.66 4.64 17.04
C LYS A 143 -13.41 3.33 17.22
N PRO A 144 -14.11 2.85 16.18
CA PRO A 144 -14.77 1.55 16.25
C PRO A 144 -13.73 0.43 16.34
N THR A 145 -14.10 -0.64 17.02
CA THR A 145 -13.36 -1.90 17.05
C THR A 145 -13.43 -2.60 15.68
N ILE A 146 -12.58 -3.58 15.46
CA ILE A 146 -12.60 -4.41 14.24
C ILE A 146 -13.98 -5.06 14.03
N ASP A 147 -14.60 -5.56 15.10
CA ASP A 147 -15.90 -6.25 14.98
C ASP A 147 -17.05 -5.26 14.72
N GLU A 148 -17.00 -4.06 15.29
CA GLU A 148 -17.96 -3.01 14.93
C GLU A 148 -17.79 -2.57 13.46
N VAL A 149 -16.56 -2.46 12.96
CA VAL A 149 -16.33 -2.18 11.53
C VAL A 149 -16.89 -3.28 10.65
N LYS A 150 -16.70 -4.54 11.00
CA LYS A 150 -17.30 -5.68 10.25
C LYS A 150 -18.82 -5.57 10.23
N ALA A 151 -19.46 -5.35 11.39
CA ALA A 151 -20.92 -5.21 11.47
C ALA A 151 -21.44 -4.03 10.63
N ILE A 152 -20.74 -2.88 10.65
CA ILE A 152 -21.08 -1.72 9.81
C ILE A 152 -20.98 -2.08 8.32
N PHE A 153 -20.02 -2.93 7.95
CA PHE A 153 -19.75 -3.28 6.57
C PHE A 153 -20.59 -4.44 6.02
N GLU A 154 -21.32 -5.16 6.85
CA GLU A 154 -22.25 -6.24 6.40
C GLU A 154 -23.19 -5.80 5.28
N LYS A 155 -23.73 -4.59 5.37
CA LYS A 155 -24.59 -3.98 4.33
C LYS A 155 -23.86 -3.63 3.04
N TYR A 156 -22.54 -3.67 3.01
CA TYR A 156 -21.70 -3.42 1.84
C TYR A 156 -20.98 -4.68 1.38
N ALA A 157 -21.41 -5.87 1.83
CA ALA A 157 -20.79 -7.14 1.47
C ALA A 157 -20.60 -7.27 -0.05
N GLY A 158 -19.38 -7.59 -0.47
CA GLY A 158 -18.97 -7.63 -1.88
C GLY A 158 -18.60 -6.27 -2.49
N TRP A 159 -18.74 -5.15 -1.75
CA TRP A 159 -18.43 -3.79 -2.19
C TRP A 159 -17.56 -3.03 -1.18
N GLU A 160 -16.86 -3.73 -0.30
CA GLU A 160 -16.09 -3.18 0.80
C GLU A 160 -15.01 -2.19 0.32
N ALA A 161 -14.39 -2.47 -0.83
CA ALA A 161 -13.40 -1.59 -1.44
C ALA A 161 -13.98 -0.22 -1.78
N TYR A 162 -15.17 -0.19 -2.38
CA TYR A 162 -15.84 1.06 -2.75
C TYR A 162 -16.31 1.84 -1.53
N ALA A 163 -16.93 1.15 -0.56
CA ALA A 163 -17.34 1.77 0.70
C ALA A 163 -16.14 2.40 1.42
N THR A 164 -15.02 1.69 1.47
CA THR A 164 -13.76 2.22 2.03
C THR A 164 -13.26 3.45 1.29
N LEU A 165 -13.24 3.45 -0.05
CA LEU A 165 -12.82 4.60 -0.85
C LEU A 165 -13.68 5.83 -0.61
N TYR A 166 -15.00 5.67 -0.53
CA TYR A 166 -15.91 6.79 -0.23
C TYR A 166 -15.71 7.33 1.18
N LEU A 167 -15.49 6.44 2.16
CA LEU A 167 -15.19 6.86 3.53
C LEU A 167 -13.88 7.64 3.62
N TRP A 168 -12.80 7.20 2.95
CA TRP A 168 -11.54 7.97 2.91
C TRP A 168 -11.70 9.36 2.29
N ARG A 169 -12.55 9.50 1.27
CA ARG A 169 -12.82 10.81 0.65
C ARG A 169 -13.67 11.74 1.52
N SER A 170 -14.22 11.25 2.61
CA SER A 170 -15.02 12.05 3.55
C SER A 170 -14.21 12.63 4.71
N LEU A 171 -12.90 12.31 4.79
CA LEU A 171 -11.94 12.92 5.70
C LEU A 171 -11.37 14.20 5.09
#